data_bdcf451efb8250f8d19cd0f1d87af3de
#
_entry.id   bdcf451efb8250f8d19cd0f1d87af3de
#
_cell.length_a   1.000
_cell.length_b   1.000
_cell.length_c   1.000
_cell.angle_alpha   90.00
_cell.angle_beta   90.00
_cell.angle_gamma   90.00
#
_symmetry.space_group_name_H-M   'P 1'
#
loop_
_entity.id
_entity.type
_entity.pdbx_description
1 polymer ?
#
loop_
_entity_poly.entity_id
_entity_poly.type
_entity_poly.pdbx_seq_one_letter_code
_entity_poly.pdbx_strand_id
1 'polypeptide(L)'
;DILLCTSDGVHDFIDSDAIANVLSQPISSQEKSKQLCDVSLEKKSDDNISAVVLDIKTLSTENIDDFNARLTRLPFPPSLEIGMKLDGFEIIEEIYASSRSQLYKVKDTESGEMMVMKTPSVNFEEDNHYIDRFIQEEWIGKRIKSPYVVEVKSLNRGKQFLYYLLEWVEGETLTSWIKSNPNADPTVCMNIIEQIAAGLRAFHTNDSTHQDLRPSNIMIQNNGDNKHSIKIVDFGSVYVAGIAEVFRPISHEGALGTASYADPLYLQGRNPGVQGDLYSLGTIAYELFTQRLPYGDAIEDCTTSMAYDRLRYKSASKYNLIIPVWFDRALETSVKFNVQERYRNIRDFIKDLKYPNPEFLRDDPKVEYTKSPLLFWQGMSVFWVIMLFVMIMLFSGS
;
A
#
# COMPACT_ATOMS: atom_id res chain seq x y z
N ASP A 1 -6.67 -7.20 -34.96
CA ASP A 1 -7.67 -6.17 -35.29
C ASP A 1 -6.96 -4.83 -35.56
N ILE A 2 -7.52 -4.06 -36.53
CA ILE A 2 -7.02 -2.73 -36.83
C ILE A 2 -8.13 -1.72 -36.52
N LEU A 3 -7.83 -0.74 -35.69
CA LEU A 3 -8.70 0.40 -35.40
C LEU A 3 -8.17 1.62 -36.18
N LEU A 4 -9.08 2.34 -36.81
CA LEU A 4 -8.81 3.57 -37.55
C LEU A 4 -9.61 4.72 -36.95
N CYS A 5 -8.93 5.81 -36.63
CA CYS A 5 -9.54 7.09 -36.27
C CYS A 5 -9.11 8.12 -37.32
N THR A 6 -10.08 8.82 -37.94
CA THR A 6 -9.81 9.84 -38.96
C THR A 6 -10.57 11.11 -38.66
N SER A 7 -10.06 12.25 -39.17
CA SER A 7 -10.85 13.45 -39.35
C SER A 7 -11.76 13.31 -40.60
N ASP A 8 -12.73 14.21 -40.72
CA ASP A 8 -13.62 14.35 -41.85
C ASP A 8 -12.88 14.58 -43.19
N GLY A 9 -11.79 15.34 -43.18
CA GLY A 9 -10.88 15.49 -44.31
C GLY A 9 -10.29 14.19 -44.86
N VAL A 10 -10.44 13.05 -44.18
CA VAL A 10 -10.08 11.72 -44.68
C VAL A 10 -11.30 10.92 -45.09
N HIS A 11 -12.27 10.72 -44.21
CA HIS A 11 -13.37 9.78 -44.49
C HIS A 11 -14.43 10.32 -45.43
N ASP A 12 -14.52 11.63 -45.62
CA ASP A 12 -15.41 12.22 -46.62
C ASP A 12 -14.84 12.15 -48.05
N PHE A 13 -13.53 12.01 -48.20
CA PHE A 13 -12.83 11.98 -49.47
C PHE A 13 -12.37 10.59 -49.92
N ILE A 14 -12.28 9.62 -49.02
CA ILE A 14 -11.87 8.24 -49.31
C ILE A 14 -13.05 7.31 -49.01
N ASP A 15 -13.43 6.49 -49.97
CA ASP A 15 -14.46 5.48 -49.78
C ASP A 15 -13.98 4.32 -48.91
N SER A 16 -14.94 3.62 -48.29
CA SER A 16 -14.65 2.54 -47.33
C SER A 16 -13.83 1.41 -47.94
N ASP A 17 -13.98 1.12 -49.23
CA ASP A 17 -13.23 0.06 -49.89
C ASP A 17 -11.76 0.44 -50.08
N ALA A 18 -11.49 1.70 -50.41
CA ALA A 18 -10.12 2.21 -50.50
C ALA A 18 -9.44 2.27 -49.15
N ILE A 19 -10.17 2.65 -48.07
CA ILE A 19 -9.68 2.59 -46.70
C ILE A 19 -9.33 1.12 -46.31
N ALA A 20 -10.24 0.17 -46.56
CA ALA A 20 -10.04 -1.23 -46.31
C ALA A 20 -8.81 -1.80 -47.02
N ASN A 21 -8.63 -1.38 -48.31
CA ASN A 21 -7.46 -1.79 -49.11
C ASN A 21 -6.12 -1.29 -48.50
N VAL A 22 -6.08 -0.05 -48.03
CA VAL A 22 -4.85 0.48 -47.34
C VAL A 22 -4.62 -0.25 -46.05
N LEU A 23 -5.66 -0.48 -45.25
CA LEU A 23 -5.53 -1.15 -43.94
C LEU A 23 -5.11 -2.62 -44.07
N SER A 24 -5.46 -3.29 -45.16
CA SER A 24 -5.09 -4.71 -45.42
C SER A 24 -3.66 -4.91 -45.91
N GLN A 25 -2.94 -3.86 -46.24
CA GLN A 25 -1.56 -3.98 -46.73
C GLN A 25 -0.61 -4.44 -45.61
N PRO A 26 0.43 -5.24 -45.91
CA PRO A 26 1.41 -5.73 -44.95
C PRO A 26 2.50 -4.66 -44.64
N ILE A 27 2.10 -3.43 -44.35
CA ILE A 27 2.98 -2.31 -44.02
C ILE A 27 2.74 -1.84 -42.57
N SER A 28 3.61 -0.99 -42.03
CA SER A 28 3.47 -0.47 -40.69
C SER A 28 2.24 0.42 -40.51
N SER A 29 1.70 0.51 -39.27
CA SER A 29 0.58 1.38 -38.93
C SER A 29 0.85 2.85 -39.29
N GLN A 30 2.11 3.29 -39.14
CA GLN A 30 2.54 4.62 -39.52
C GLN A 30 2.47 4.85 -41.05
N GLU A 31 2.89 3.87 -41.85
CA GLU A 31 2.80 3.93 -43.30
C GLU A 31 1.34 3.90 -43.80
N LYS A 32 0.48 3.06 -43.20
CA LYS A 32 -0.97 3.05 -43.45
C LYS A 32 -1.60 4.41 -43.18
N SER A 33 -1.30 5.00 -42.03
CA SER A 33 -1.76 6.33 -41.62
C SER A 33 -1.33 7.39 -42.67
N LYS A 34 -0.06 7.36 -43.06
CA LYS A 34 0.49 8.28 -44.07
C LYS A 34 -0.18 8.09 -45.42
N GLN A 35 -0.35 6.86 -45.90
CA GLN A 35 -1.03 6.59 -47.17
C GLN A 35 -2.48 7.11 -47.21
N LEU A 36 -3.23 6.95 -46.11
CA LEU A 36 -4.59 7.50 -46.02
C LEU A 36 -4.58 9.03 -46.14
N CYS A 37 -3.64 9.69 -45.47
CA CYS A 37 -3.51 11.15 -45.62
C CYS A 37 -3.10 11.55 -47.06
N ASP A 38 -2.15 10.85 -47.69
CA ASP A 38 -1.68 11.14 -49.04
C ASP A 38 -2.80 10.95 -50.08
N VAL A 39 -3.59 9.86 -49.96
CA VAL A 39 -4.77 9.61 -50.85
C VAL A 39 -5.83 10.69 -50.67
N SER A 40 -6.06 11.19 -49.46
CA SER A 40 -7.01 12.30 -49.22
C SER A 40 -6.55 13.58 -49.93
N LEU A 41 -5.24 13.88 -49.86
CA LEU A 41 -4.65 15.03 -50.57
C LEU A 41 -4.77 14.90 -52.08
N GLU A 42 -4.53 13.70 -52.65
CA GLU A 42 -4.68 13.42 -54.07
C GLU A 42 -6.13 13.63 -54.53
N LYS A 43 -7.10 13.29 -53.68
CA LYS A 43 -8.54 13.52 -53.93
C LYS A 43 -8.98 14.96 -53.66
N LYS A 44 -8.02 15.87 -53.40
CA LYS A 44 -8.22 17.30 -53.18
C LYS A 44 -9.08 17.65 -51.97
N SER A 45 -8.86 16.93 -50.86
CA SER A 45 -9.43 17.32 -49.57
C SER A 45 -9.00 18.76 -49.22
N ASP A 46 -9.95 19.59 -48.86
CA ASP A 46 -9.78 21.00 -48.47
C ASP A 46 -9.89 21.23 -46.96
N ASP A 47 -9.94 20.16 -46.21
CA ASP A 47 -10.02 20.19 -44.73
C ASP A 47 -8.80 19.60 -44.06
N ASN A 48 -8.75 19.69 -42.74
CA ASN A 48 -7.69 19.14 -41.92
C ASN A 48 -7.66 17.60 -42.03
N ILE A 49 -6.52 17.08 -42.50
CA ILE A 49 -6.35 15.66 -42.76
C ILE A 49 -5.56 15.04 -41.61
N SER A 50 -6.19 14.13 -40.86
CA SER A 50 -5.57 13.37 -39.79
C SER A 50 -6.04 11.92 -39.80
N ALA A 51 -5.11 10.98 -39.69
CA ALA A 51 -5.40 9.56 -39.55
C ALA A 51 -4.50 8.92 -38.46
N VAL A 52 -5.10 8.13 -37.60
CA VAL A 52 -4.39 7.30 -36.61
C VAL A 52 -4.78 5.85 -36.82
N VAL A 53 -3.80 5.00 -37.08
CA VAL A 53 -3.99 3.56 -37.26
C VAL A 53 -3.40 2.84 -36.07
N LEU A 54 -4.23 2.09 -35.35
CA LEU A 54 -3.85 1.23 -34.24
C LEU A 54 -3.94 -0.23 -34.69
N ASP A 55 -2.81 -0.91 -34.78
CA ASP A 55 -2.75 -2.33 -35.12
C ASP A 55 -2.56 -3.14 -33.86
N ILE A 56 -3.62 -3.81 -33.38
CA ILE A 56 -3.63 -4.63 -32.20
C ILE A 56 -2.94 -5.96 -32.52
N LYS A 57 -1.66 -6.10 -32.16
CA LYS A 57 -0.86 -7.31 -32.43
C LYS A 57 -1.21 -8.45 -31.47
N THR A 58 -1.43 -8.12 -30.22
CA THR A 58 -1.80 -9.06 -29.16
C THR A 58 -2.77 -8.36 -28.22
N LEU A 59 -3.88 -9.00 -27.92
CA LEU A 59 -4.68 -8.62 -26.78
C LEU A 59 -3.93 -9.10 -25.53
N SER A 60 -3.94 -8.30 -24.46
CA SER A 60 -3.55 -8.84 -23.15
C SER A 60 -4.44 -10.06 -22.88
N THR A 61 -3.80 -11.17 -22.53
CA THR A 61 -4.43 -12.46 -22.34
C THR A 61 -5.46 -12.42 -21.22
N GLU A 62 -6.64 -12.10 -21.35
CA GLU A 62 -7.73 -12.06 -20.38
C GLU A 62 -7.99 -10.66 -19.82
N ASN A 63 -9.14 -10.12 -20.10
CA ASN A 63 -9.69 -9.01 -19.33
C ASN A 63 -10.23 -9.56 -17.99
N ILE A 64 -10.55 -8.67 -17.04
CA ILE A 64 -11.06 -9.07 -15.73
C ILE A 64 -12.38 -9.83 -15.84
N ASP A 65 -13.22 -9.51 -16.81
CA ASP A 65 -14.53 -10.14 -17.00
C ASP A 65 -14.39 -11.57 -17.51
N ASP A 66 -13.48 -11.84 -18.46
CA ASP A 66 -13.16 -13.19 -18.92
C ASP A 66 -12.52 -14.03 -17.82
N PHE A 67 -11.63 -13.41 -17.04
CA PHE A 67 -10.99 -14.05 -15.90
C PHE A 67 -12.04 -14.42 -14.84
N ASN A 68 -12.92 -13.50 -14.47
CA ASN A 68 -14.03 -13.73 -13.55
C ASN A 68 -14.97 -14.81 -14.07
N ALA A 69 -15.45 -14.70 -15.32
CA ALA A 69 -16.39 -15.65 -15.92
C ALA A 69 -15.85 -17.08 -15.96
N ARG A 70 -14.54 -17.26 -16.04
CA ARG A 70 -13.89 -18.58 -15.98
C ARG A 70 -13.83 -19.12 -14.57
N LEU A 71 -13.44 -18.28 -13.59
CA LEU A 71 -13.21 -18.72 -12.22
C LEU A 71 -14.51 -18.88 -11.41
N THR A 72 -15.54 -18.07 -11.68
CA THR A 72 -16.86 -18.18 -11.02
C THR A 72 -17.58 -19.51 -11.32
N ARG A 73 -17.13 -20.25 -12.34
CA ARG A 73 -17.67 -21.60 -12.66
C ARG A 73 -16.98 -22.72 -11.88
N LEU A 74 -15.87 -22.44 -11.21
CA LEU A 74 -15.17 -23.46 -10.46
C LEU A 74 -15.86 -23.69 -9.10
N PRO A 75 -16.11 -24.95 -8.71
CA PRO A 75 -16.65 -25.25 -7.40
C PRO A 75 -15.64 -24.92 -6.31
N PHE A 76 -16.11 -24.68 -5.11
CA PHE A 76 -15.25 -24.52 -3.95
C PHE A 76 -14.55 -25.84 -3.63
N PRO A 77 -13.31 -25.80 -3.12
CA PRO A 77 -12.63 -26.99 -2.63
C PRO A 77 -13.43 -27.66 -1.51
N PRO A 78 -13.41 -29.00 -1.40
CA PRO A 78 -13.91 -29.67 -0.22
C PRO A 78 -13.09 -29.27 1.01
N SER A 79 -13.55 -29.64 2.21
CA SER A 79 -12.74 -29.49 3.42
C SER A 79 -11.42 -30.25 3.24
N LEU A 80 -10.29 -29.52 3.36
CA LEU A 80 -8.95 -30.06 3.11
C LEU A 80 -8.33 -30.53 4.43
N GLU A 81 -7.77 -31.73 4.40
CA GLU A 81 -7.05 -32.33 5.53
C GLU A 81 -5.58 -32.57 5.16
N ILE A 82 -4.71 -32.61 6.17
CA ILE A 82 -3.28 -32.89 5.99
C ILE A 82 -3.09 -34.23 5.26
N GLY A 83 -2.25 -34.25 4.24
CA GLY A 83 -1.97 -35.41 3.40
C GLY A 83 -2.94 -35.59 2.21
N MET A 84 -4.06 -34.83 2.15
CA MET A 84 -4.91 -34.83 0.96
C MET A 84 -4.19 -34.22 -0.25
N LYS A 85 -4.62 -34.63 -1.44
CA LYS A 85 -4.13 -34.08 -2.71
C LYS A 85 -5.28 -33.41 -3.47
N LEU A 86 -5.04 -32.16 -3.88
CA LEU A 86 -5.96 -31.37 -4.69
C LEU A 86 -5.20 -30.80 -5.90
N ASP A 87 -5.65 -31.03 -7.11
CA ASP A 87 -5.06 -30.50 -8.35
C ASP A 87 -3.52 -30.68 -8.45
N GLY A 88 -2.98 -31.77 -7.89
CA GLY A 88 -1.54 -32.04 -7.85
C GLY A 88 -0.78 -31.35 -6.72
N PHE A 89 -1.46 -30.77 -5.75
CA PHE A 89 -0.86 -30.23 -4.52
C PHE A 89 -1.20 -31.13 -3.34
N GLU A 90 -0.19 -31.47 -2.54
CA GLU A 90 -0.33 -32.18 -1.26
C GLU A 90 -0.44 -31.16 -0.13
N ILE A 91 -1.48 -31.28 0.70
CA ILE A 91 -1.71 -30.43 1.87
C ILE A 91 -0.75 -30.84 2.97
N ILE A 92 0.15 -29.93 3.37
CA ILE A 92 1.14 -30.20 4.40
C ILE A 92 0.67 -29.72 5.77
N GLU A 93 0.03 -28.53 5.82
CA GLU A 93 -0.35 -27.88 7.07
C GLU A 93 -1.47 -26.87 6.80
N GLU A 94 -2.42 -26.73 7.74
CA GLU A 94 -3.33 -25.60 7.79
C GLU A 94 -2.66 -24.46 8.55
N ILE A 95 -2.30 -23.36 7.86
CA ILE A 95 -1.62 -22.22 8.45
C ILE A 95 -2.60 -21.35 9.22
N TYR A 96 -3.77 -21.10 8.63
CA TYR A 96 -4.76 -20.18 9.15
C TYR A 96 -6.15 -20.50 8.60
N ALA A 97 -7.16 -20.44 9.48
CA ALA A 97 -8.56 -20.53 9.12
C ALA A 97 -9.34 -19.35 9.70
N SER A 98 -10.16 -18.72 8.88
CA SER A 98 -11.11 -17.70 9.28
C SER A 98 -12.51 -18.05 8.79
N SER A 99 -13.50 -17.23 9.17
CA SER A 99 -14.85 -17.37 8.63
C SER A 99 -14.90 -17.15 7.11
N ARG A 100 -13.92 -16.48 6.52
CA ARG A 100 -13.91 -16.08 5.10
C ARG A 100 -12.98 -16.90 4.21
N SER A 101 -11.82 -17.31 4.70
CA SER A 101 -10.86 -18.07 3.89
C SER A 101 -9.98 -18.95 4.75
N GLN A 102 -9.38 -19.98 4.13
CA GLN A 102 -8.36 -20.82 4.74
C GLN A 102 -7.05 -20.69 3.95
N LEU A 103 -5.94 -20.80 4.67
CA LEU A 103 -4.59 -20.82 4.13
C LEU A 103 -3.92 -22.15 4.47
N TYR A 104 -3.47 -22.85 3.45
CA TYR A 104 -2.77 -24.12 3.59
C TYR A 104 -1.35 -24.02 3.04
N LYS A 105 -0.38 -24.55 3.77
CA LYS A 105 0.92 -24.86 3.22
C LYS A 105 0.79 -26.10 2.36
N VAL A 106 1.18 -26.00 1.10
CA VAL A 106 1.06 -27.09 0.13
C VAL A 106 2.38 -27.36 -0.55
N LYS A 107 2.56 -28.61 -1.00
CA LYS A 107 3.69 -29.03 -1.80
C LYS A 107 3.18 -29.40 -3.18
N ASP A 108 3.73 -28.80 -4.21
CA ASP A 108 3.50 -29.27 -5.59
C ASP A 108 4.13 -30.65 -5.78
N THR A 109 3.34 -31.62 -6.19
CA THR A 109 3.80 -33.01 -6.34
C THR A 109 4.70 -33.23 -7.57
N GLU A 110 4.69 -32.30 -8.54
CA GLU A 110 5.51 -32.35 -9.73
C GLU A 110 6.89 -31.67 -9.52
N SER A 111 6.88 -30.41 -9.05
CA SER A 111 8.10 -29.63 -8.85
C SER A 111 8.73 -29.81 -7.48
N GLY A 112 7.95 -30.24 -6.48
CA GLY A 112 8.34 -30.30 -5.08
C GLY A 112 8.38 -28.91 -4.40
N GLU A 113 7.98 -27.83 -5.09
CA GLU A 113 7.97 -26.47 -4.56
C GLU A 113 6.91 -26.32 -3.45
N MET A 114 7.30 -25.62 -2.38
CA MET A 114 6.37 -25.28 -1.30
C MET A 114 5.68 -23.97 -1.63
N MET A 115 4.35 -23.94 -1.44
CA MET A 115 3.50 -22.78 -1.71
C MET A 115 2.44 -22.62 -0.62
N VAL A 116 1.73 -21.50 -0.66
CA VAL A 116 0.51 -21.28 0.12
C VAL A 116 -0.68 -21.36 -0.82
N MET A 117 -1.64 -22.22 -0.49
CA MET A 117 -2.93 -22.29 -1.17
C MET A 117 -3.96 -21.53 -0.33
N LYS A 118 -4.57 -20.50 -0.90
CA LYS A 118 -5.71 -19.78 -0.30
C LYS A 118 -7.00 -20.29 -0.93
N THR A 119 -7.92 -20.74 -0.09
CA THR A 119 -9.23 -21.24 -0.50
C THR A 119 -10.34 -20.36 0.04
N PRO A 120 -11.45 -20.18 -0.68
CA PRO A 120 -12.62 -19.51 -0.14
C PRO A 120 -13.30 -20.39 0.92
N SER A 121 -14.02 -19.74 1.85
CA SER A 121 -14.82 -20.47 2.84
C SER A 121 -16.14 -20.93 2.23
N VAL A 122 -16.50 -22.18 2.48
CA VAL A 122 -17.79 -22.78 2.06
C VAL A 122 -19.00 -22.01 2.59
N ASN A 123 -18.85 -21.23 3.66
CA ASN A 123 -19.93 -20.42 4.23
C ASN A 123 -20.44 -19.33 3.26
N PHE A 124 -19.68 -19.00 2.21
CA PHE A 124 -19.98 -17.95 1.26
C PHE A 124 -20.13 -18.46 -0.18
N GLU A 125 -20.40 -19.76 -0.36
CA GLU A 125 -20.52 -20.35 -1.70
C GLU A 125 -21.67 -19.76 -2.53
N GLU A 126 -22.72 -19.25 -1.88
CA GLU A 126 -23.85 -18.59 -2.54
C GLU A 126 -23.69 -17.05 -2.63
N ASP A 127 -22.63 -16.47 -2.08
CA ASP A 127 -22.39 -15.03 -2.11
C ASP A 127 -21.51 -14.64 -3.32
N ASN A 128 -22.16 -14.25 -4.41
CA ASN A 128 -21.47 -13.81 -5.63
C ASN A 128 -20.50 -12.64 -5.38
N HIS A 129 -20.82 -11.69 -4.48
CA HIS A 129 -19.93 -10.58 -4.18
C HIS A 129 -18.66 -11.01 -3.45
N TYR A 130 -18.78 -12.03 -2.62
CA TYR A 130 -17.64 -12.63 -1.96
C TYR A 130 -16.75 -13.37 -2.98
N ILE A 131 -17.35 -14.15 -3.88
CA ILE A 131 -16.66 -14.88 -4.94
C ILE A 131 -15.90 -13.91 -5.84
N ASP A 132 -16.55 -12.84 -6.29
CA ASP A 132 -15.93 -11.81 -7.13
C ASP A 132 -14.71 -11.17 -6.45
N ARG A 133 -14.81 -10.87 -5.16
CA ARG A 133 -13.67 -10.34 -4.39
C ARG A 133 -12.53 -11.34 -4.31
N PHE A 134 -12.82 -12.60 -4.02
CA PHE A 134 -11.81 -13.64 -3.93
C PHE A 134 -11.05 -13.80 -5.25
N ILE A 135 -11.75 -13.73 -6.37
CA ILE A 135 -11.16 -13.76 -7.70
C ILE A 135 -10.34 -12.50 -8.00
N GLN A 136 -10.83 -11.33 -7.58
CA GLN A 136 -10.10 -10.06 -7.71
C GLN A 136 -8.78 -10.07 -6.95
N GLU A 137 -8.70 -10.71 -5.78
CA GLU A 137 -7.44 -10.87 -5.04
C GLU A 137 -6.36 -11.57 -5.90
N GLU A 138 -6.70 -12.68 -6.54
CA GLU A 138 -5.79 -13.39 -7.45
C GLU A 138 -5.37 -12.51 -8.62
N TRP A 139 -6.32 -11.82 -9.25
CA TRP A 139 -6.07 -10.97 -10.42
C TRP A 139 -5.15 -9.79 -10.08
N ILE A 140 -5.41 -9.10 -8.97
CA ILE A 140 -4.60 -7.98 -8.49
C ILE A 140 -3.19 -8.46 -8.14
N GLY A 141 -3.09 -9.53 -7.35
CA GLY A 141 -1.80 -10.07 -6.93
C GLY A 141 -0.91 -10.49 -8.10
N LYS A 142 -1.49 -10.98 -9.21
CA LYS A 142 -0.74 -11.29 -10.43
C LYS A 142 -0.17 -10.05 -11.12
N ARG A 143 -0.77 -8.87 -10.96
CA ARG A 143 -0.34 -7.61 -11.58
C ARG A 143 0.74 -6.89 -10.77
N ILE A 144 0.74 -7.06 -9.45
CA ILE A 144 1.70 -6.40 -8.58
C ILE A 144 3.00 -7.21 -8.56
N LYS A 145 4.07 -6.64 -9.12
CA LYS A 145 5.39 -7.24 -9.16
C LYS A 145 6.36 -6.43 -8.32
N SER A 146 6.76 -6.99 -7.19
CA SER A 146 7.71 -6.36 -6.26
C SER A 146 8.42 -7.43 -5.43
N PRO A 147 9.70 -7.28 -5.12
CA PRO A 147 10.38 -8.19 -4.20
C PRO A 147 9.83 -8.10 -2.76
N TYR A 148 9.08 -7.03 -2.45
CA TYR A 148 8.50 -6.76 -1.13
C TYR A 148 7.00 -7.09 -1.03
N VAL A 149 6.45 -7.76 -2.02
CA VAL A 149 5.05 -8.22 -2.05
C VAL A 149 5.06 -9.71 -2.39
N VAL A 150 4.21 -10.49 -1.75
CA VAL A 150 4.07 -11.91 -2.02
C VAL A 150 3.68 -12.14 -3.48
N GLU A 151 4.31 -13.10 -4.13
CA GLU A 151 3.99 -13.43 -5.52
C GLU A 151 2.78 -14.34 -5.60
N VAL A 152 1.78 -13.96 -6.40
CA VAL A 152 0.71 -14.87 -6.82
C VAL A 152 1.25 -15.74 -7.95
N LYS A 153 1.32 -17.05 -7.70
CA LYS A 153 1.86 -18.04 -8.63
C LYS A 153 0.83 -18.36 -9.72
N SER A 154 1.31 -18.42 -10.96
CA SER A 154 0.52 -18.89 -12.10
C SER A 154 0.87 -20.35 -12.40
N LEU A 155 -0.15 -21.16 -12.61
CA LEU A 155 0.04 -22.57 -12.99
C LEU A 155 -0.14 -22.74 -14.49
N ASN A 156 0.66 -23.61 -15.09
CA ASN A 156 0.49 -24.04 -16.48
C ASN A 156 -0.53 -25.19 -16.65
N ARG A 157 -1.17 -25.59 -15.55
CA ARG A 157 -2.20 -26.66 -15.52
C ARG A 157 -3.56 -26.10 -15.10
N GLY A 158 -4.63 -26.73 -15.57
CA GLY A 158 -5.99 -26.31 -15.25
C GLY A 158 -6.33 -26.55 -13.77
N LYS A 159 -7.12 -25.67 -13.19
CA LYS A 159 -7.71 -25.81 -11.86
C LYS A 159 -9.09 -26.50 -11.99
N GLN A 160 -9.41 -27.39 -11.05
CA GLN A 160 -10.75 -28.00 -10.93
C GLN A 160 -11.57 -27.30 -9.83
N PHE A 161 -10.94 -26.56 -8.93
CA PHE A 161 -11.54 -25.88 -7.81
C PHE A 161 -11.12 -24.40 -7.73
N LEU A 162 -11.91 -23.60 -7.04
CA LEU A 162 -11.62 -22.19 -6.81
C LEU A 162 -10.61 -22.04 -5.66
N TYR A 163 -9.39 -21.73 -5.98
CA TYR A 163 -8.30 -21.37 -5.07
C TYR A 163 -7.26 -20.54 -5.81
N TYR A 164 -6.33 -19.91 -5.11
CA TYR A 164 -5.14 -19.39 -5.74
C TYR A 164 -3.89 -19.68 -4.90
N LEU A 165 -2.75 -19.59 -5.55
CA LEU A 165 -1.47 -19.95 -4.96
C LEU A 165 -0.59 -18.72 -4.77
N LEU A 166 0.09 -18.71 -3.63
CA LEU A 166 1.07 -17.71 -3.27
C LEU A 166 2.42 -18.39 -3.05
N GLU A 167 3.51 -17.66 -3.24
CA GLU A 167 4.83 -18.13 -2.83
C GLU A 167 4.83 -18.44 -1.32
N TRP A 168 5.56 -19.48 -0.93
CA TRP A 168 5.84 -19.74 0.48
C TRP A 168 6.92 -18.78 0.96
N VAL A 169 6.62 -17.96 1.96
CA VAL A 169 7.56 -17.04 2.60
C VAL A 169 8.02 -17.65 3.93
N GLU A 170 9.29 -18.04 3.99
CA GLU A 170 9.89 -18.51 5.24
C GLU A 170 10.06 -17.34 6.20
N GLY A 171 9.75 -17.53 7.50
CA GLY A 171 9.91 -16.47 8.50
C GLY A 171 8.71 -16.36 9.44
N GLU A 172 8.60 -15.23 10.08
CA GLU A 172 7.54 -14.92 11.03
C GLU A 172 6.77 -13.64 10.61
N THR A 173 5.62 -13.39 11.22
CA THR A 173 4.91 -12.12 11.01
C THR A 173 5.66 -10.98 11.69
N LEU A 174 5.55 -9.77 11.13
CA LEU A 174 6.13 -8.57 11.76
C LEU A 174 5.55 -8.34 13.17
N THR A 175 4.32 -8.77 13.44
CA THR A 175 3.74 -8.77 14.79
C THR A 175 4.56 -9.61 15.77
N SER A 176 4.93 -10.82 15.39
CA SER A 176 5.77 -11.70 16.20
C SER A 176 7.16 -11.10 16.41
N TRP A 177 7.74 -10.62 15.31
CA TRP A 177 9.07 -10.02 15.32
C TRP A 177 9.15 -8.79 16.23
N ILE A 178 8.17 -7.88 16.18
CA ILE A 178 8.11 -6.70 17.06
C ILE A 178 8.11 -7.12 18.53
N LYS A 179 7.30 -8.12 18.88
CA LYS A 179 7.22 -8.63 20.26
C LYS A 179 8.53 -9.27 20.73
N SER A 180 9.21 -9.98 19.84
CA SER A 180 10.48 -10.66 20.13
C SER A 180 11.69 -9.72 20.15
N ASN A 181 11.58 -8.53 19.55
CA ASN A 181 12.66 -7.56 19.39
C ASN A 181 12.31 -6.17 19.96
N PRO A 182 12.01 -6.04 21.26
CA PRO A 182 11.54 -4.78 21.86
C PRO A 182 12.59 -3.65 21.80
N ASN A 183 13.87 -3.99 21.66
CA ASN A 183 15.00 -3.06 21.57
C ASN A 183 15.75 -3.22 20.24
N ALA A 184 15.01 -3.41 19.15
CA ALA A 184 15.61 -3.56 17.83
C ALA A 184 16.47 -2.34 17.45
N ASP A 185 17.55 -2.58 16.71
CA ASP A 185 18.41 -1.52 16.20
C ASP A 185 17.62 -0.55 15.33
N PRO A 186 17.70 0.77 15.55
CA PRO A 186 17.01 1.76 14.74
C PRO A 186 17.28 1.64 13.23
N THR A 187 18.47 1.20 12.82
CA THR A 187 18.80 0.98 11.41
C THR A 187 18.04 -0.20 10.83
N VAL A 188 17.83 -1.26 11.61
CA VAL A 188 16.99 -2.40 11.23
C VAL A 188 15.53 -1.96 11.07
N CYS A 189 14.99 -1.21 12.04
CA CYS A 189 13.63 -0.69 11.99
C CYS A 189 13.43 0.20 10.74
N MET A 190 14.37 1.12 10.47
CA MET A 190 14.31 1.96 9.27
C MET A 190 14.35 1.14 7.98
N ASN A 191 15.20 0.12 7.91
CA ASN A 191 15.29 -0.75 6.74
C ASN A 191 13.97 -1.50 6.49
N ILE A 192 13.30 -2.00 7.54
CA ILE A 192 11.98 -2.63 7.45
C ILE A 192 10.95 -1.63 6.90
N ILE A 193 10.90 -0.42 7.45
CA ILE A 193 9.97 0.64 7.02
C ILE A 193 10.18 0.99 5.53
N GLU A 194 11.43 1.10 5.08
CA GLU A 194 11.76 1.40 3.68
C GLU A 194 11.30 0.29 2.73
N GLN A 195 11.46 -0.97 3.13
CA GLN A 195 10.99 -2.12 2.35
C GLN A 195 9.46 -2.15 2.26
N ILE A 196 8.74 -1.90 3.38
CA ILE A 196 7.28 -1.78 3.38
C ILE A 196 6.84 -0.64 2.46
N ALA A 197 7.48 0.53 2.57
CA ALA A 197 7.22 1.67 1.70
C ALA A 197 7.46 1.36 0.21
N ALA A 198 8.48 0.56 -0.09
CA ALA A 198 8.76 0.10 -1.46
C ALA A 198 7.69 -0.89 -1.96
N GLY A 199 7.21 -1.79 -1.09
CA GLY A 199 6.09 -2.68 -1.37
C GLY A 199 4.81 -1.90 -1.68
N LEU A 200 4.42 -0.95 -0.83
CA LEU A 200 3.25 -0.10 -1.04
C LEU A 200 3.30 0.70 -2.34
N ARG A 201 4.49 1.20 -2.72
CA ARG A 201 4.64 1.90 -4.00
C ARG A 201 4.31 1.00 -5.19
N ALA A 202 4.56 -0.32 -5.11
CA ALA A 202 4.17 -1.24 -6.17
C ALA A 202 2.64 -1.33 -6.32
N PHE A 203 1.87 -1.22 -5.23
CA PHE A 203 0.41 -1.06 -5.30
C PHE A 203 0.03 0.28 -5.93
N HIS A 204 0.57 1.37 -5.42
CA HIS A 204 0.20 2.73 -5.85
C HIS A 204 0.53 3.01 -7.32
N THR A 205 1.59 2.43 -7.88
CA THR A 205 1.92 2.55 -9.31
C THR A 205 0.99 1.73 -10.22
N ASN A 206 0.20 0.82 -9.65
CA ASN A 206 -0.86 0.08 -10.33
C ASN A 206 -2.26 0.61 -9.99
N ASP A 207 -2.38 1.89 -9.64
CA ASP A 207 -3.63 2.55 -9.24
C ASP A 207 -4.41 1.79 -8.15
N SER A 208 -3.67 1.13 -7.26
CA SER A 208 -4.22 0.30 -6.19
C SER A 208 -3.77 0.79 -4.82
N THR A 209 -4.59 0.55 -3.79
CA THR A 209 -4.25 0.79 -2.38
C THR A 209 -4.49 -0.46 -1.57
N HIS A 210 -3.64 -0.72 -0.58
CA HIS A 210 -3.69 -1.97 0.21
C HIS A 210 -4.86 -2.01 1.20
N GLN A 211 -5.13 -0.91 1.87
CA GLN A 211 -6.23 -0.63 2.82
C GLN A 211 -6.21 -1.42 4.14
N ASP A 212 -5.55 -2.57 4.23
CA ASP A 212 -5.41 -3.37 5.46
C ASP A 212 -3.94 -3.67 5.77
N LEU A 213 -3.07 -2.66 5.65
CA LEU A 213 -1.67 -2.82 6.02
C LEU A 213 -1.53 -2.84 7.54
N ARG A 214 -1.00 -3.95 8.07
CA ARG A 214 -0.74 -4.17 9.50
C ARG A 214 0.38 -5.19 9.71
N PRO A 215 1.01 -5.23 10.89
CA PRO A 215 2.15 -6.11 11.11
C PRO A 215 1.88 -7.60 10.88
N SER A 216 0.63 -8.07 11.08
CA SER A 216 0.27 -9.47 10.81
C SER A 216 0.20 -9.80 9.30
N ASN A 217 0.05 -8.78 8.44
CA ASN A 217 0.02 -8.92 6.99
C ASN A 217 1.41 -8.66 6.35
N ILE A 218 2.46 -8.68 7.17
CA ILE A 218 3.84 -8.53 6.73
C ILE A 218 4.64 -9.70 7.29
N MET A 219 5.23 -10.50 6.41
CA MET A 219 6.20 -11.53 6.76
C MET A 219 7.59 -10.93 6.79
N ILE A 220 8.41 -11.35 7.75
CA ILE A 220 9.80 -10.95 7.90
C ILE A 220 10.69 -12.19 7.93
N GLN A 221 11.73 -12.18 7.11
CA GLN A 221 12.75 -13.22 7.02
C GLN A 221 14.06 -12.68 7.58
N ASN A 222 14.73 -13.50 8.39
CA ASN A 222 16.08 -13.20 8.86
C ASN A 222 17.10 -13.81 7.90
N ASN A 223 17.85 -12.96 7.20
CA ASN A 223 18.87 -13.38 6.22
C ASN A 223 20.30 -13.40 6.83
N GLY A 224 20.42 -13.38 8.16
CA GLY A 224 21.70 -13.28 8.88
C GLY A 224 22.25 -11.85 8.93
N ASP A 225 23.26 -11.63 9.76
CA ASP A 225 24.00 -10.35 9.90
C ASP A 225 23.09 -9.11 10.06
N ASN A 226 22.01 -9.22 10.82
CA ASN A 226 20.98 -8.16 10.98
C ASN A 226 20.30 -7.73 9.66
N LYS A 227 20.39 -8.55 8.62
CA LYS A 227 19.70 -8.32 7.35
C LYS A 227 18.32 -8.98 7.40
N HIS A 228 17.31 -8.19 7.17
CA HIS A 228 15.94 -8.68 7.11
C HIS A 228 15.35 -8.33 5.75
N SER A 229 14.58 -9.24 5.19
CA SER A 229 13.70 -8.98 4.05
C SER A 229 12.25 -9.13 4.47
N ILE A 230 11.37 -8.30 3.91
CA ILE A 230 9.93 -8.39 4.20
C ILE A 230 9.14 -8.74 2.94
N LYS A 231 7.95 -9.28 3.18
CA LYS A 231 6.92 -9.40 2.15
C LYS A 231 5.55 -9.05 2.71
N ILE A 232 4.82 -8.20 2.01
CA ILE A 232 3.40 -7.93 2.26
C ILE A 232 2.61 -9.10 1.69
N VAL A 233 1.72 -9.73 2.47
CA VAL A 233 1.18 -11.08 2.15
C VAL A 233 -0.33 -11.18 1.92
N ASP A 234 -1.10 -10.11 2.03
CA ASP A 234 -2.55 -10.17 1.86
C ASP A 234 -3.05 -9.16 0.83
N PHE A 235 -3.99 -9.57 -0.02
CA PHE A 235 -4.64 -8.76 -1.05
C PHE A 235 -6.15 -8.59 -0.80
N GLY A 236 -6.67 -9.15 0.31
CA GLY A 236 -8.12 -9.26 0.56
C GLY A 236 -8.87 -7.95 0.71
N SER A 237 -8.15 -6.85 0.94
CA SER A 237 -8.73 -5.52 1.09
C SER A 237 -8.25 -4.54 0.03
N VAL A 238 -7.52 -5.00 -0.99
CA VAL A 238 -6.94 -4.12 -2.01
C VAL A 238 -8.04 -3.47 -2.84
N TYR A 239 -7.99 -2.15 -2.92
CA TYR A 239 -8.84 -1.36 -3.79
C TYR A 239 -8.09 -0.99 -5.07
N VAL A 240 -8.76 -1.08 -6.23
CA VAL A 240 -8.24 -0.66 -7.54
C VAL A 240 -9.12 0.45 -8.09
N ALA A 241 -8.51 1.59 -8.43
CA ALA A 241 -9.24 2.70 -9.03
C ALA A 241 -9.81 2.29 -10.41
N GLY A 242 -11.09 2.64 -10.64
CA GLY A 242 -11.78 2.37 -11.91
C GLY A 242 -12.40 0.96 -12.06
N ILE A 243 -12.14 0.01 -11.13
CA ILE A 243 -12.78 -1.31 -11.16
C ILE A 243 -13.88 -1.41 -10.10
N ALA A 244 -13.71 -0.77 -8.97
CA ALA A 244 -14.68 -0.82 -7.89
C ALA A 244 -15.74 0.29 -8.03
N GLU A 245 -16.85 0.01 -8.67
CA GLU A 245 -18.03 0.87 -8.65
C GLU A 245 -18.69 0.92 -7.25
N VAL A 246 -18.35 -0.01 -6.37
CA VAL A 246 -18.91 -0.08 -5.02
C VAL A 246 -17.78 -0.18 -4.00
N PHE A 247 -17.30 0.98 -3.54
CA PHE A 247 -16.53 1.04 -2.30
C PHE A 247 -17.43 0.59 -1.14
N ARG A 248 -17.20 -0.60 -0.62
CA ARG A 248 -17.78 -1.02 0.65
C ARG A 248 -16.72 -0.82 1.72
N PRO A 249 -17.06 -0.11 2.83
CA PRO A 249 -16.17 -0.03 3.97
C PRO A 249 -15.72 -1.42 4.38
N ILE A 250 -14.46 -1.56 4.77
CA ILE A 250 -13.96 -2.79 5.37
C ILE A 250 -14.86 -3.07 6.56
N SER A 251 -15.68 -4.13 6.49
CA SER A 251 -16.44 -4.58 7.64
C SER A 251 -15.45 -5.19 8.62
N HIS A 252 -15.13 -4.46 9.68
CA HIS A 252 -14.28 -4.93 10.78
C HIS A 252 -15.00 -5.97 11.65
N GLU A 253 -15.69 -6.94 11.04
CA GLU A 253 -16.25 -8.05 11.78
C GLU A 253 -15.11 -8.97 12.22
N GLY A 254 -14.67 -8.81 13.44
CA GLY A 254 -14.10 -9.90 14.22
C GLY A 254 -12.63 -9.94 14.55
N ALA A 255 -11.80 -8.94 14.26
CA ALA A 255 -10.42 -8.96 14.74
C ALA A 255 -10.13 -7.77 15.67
N LEU A 256 -10.10 -8.01 16.97
CA LEU A 256 -9.48 -7.11 17.95
C LEU A 256 -8.08 -6.72 17.46
N GLY A 257 -7.80 -5.41 17.36
CA GLY A 257 -6.49 -4.87 16.92
C GLY A 257 -6.38 -4.47 15.44
N THR A 258 -7.38 -4.74 14.60
CA THR A 258 -7.35 -4.31 13.18
C THR A 258 -7.62 -2.81 13.03
N ALA A 259 -8.50 -2.25 13.85
CA ALA A 259 -8.86 -0.84 13.82
C ALA A 259 -7.69 0.10 14.15
N SER A 260 -6.69 -0.37 14.89
CA SER A 260 -5.55 0.44 15.34
C SER A 260 -4.62 0.89 14.21
N TYR A 261 -4.53 0.11 13.13
CA TYR A 261 -3.68 0.41 11.98
C TYR A 261 -4.45 0.97 10.79
N ALA A 262 -5.77 0.73 10.73
CA ALA A 262 -6.60 1.21 9.64
C ALA A 262 -6.85 2.72 9.75
N ASP A 263 -6.84 3.41 8.60
CA ASP A 263 -7.23 4.81 8.57
C ASP A 263 -8.68 4.97 9.06
N PRO A 264 -8.94 5.86 10.04
CA PRO A 264 -10.29 6.11 10.54
C PRO A 264 -11.33 6.50 9.47
N LEU A 265 -10.90 7.01 8.32
CA LEU A 265 -11.80 7.35 7.22
C LEU A 265 -12.43 6.10 6.59
N TYR A 266 -11.78 4.96 6.61
CA TYR A 266 -12.38 3.72 6.12
C TYR A 266 -13.60 3.33 6.93
N LEU A 267 -13.58 3.52 8.27
CA LEU A 267 -14.74 3.29 9.15
C LEU A 267 -15.90 4.24 8.86
N GLN A 268 -15.61 5.42 8.28
CA GLN A 268 -16.61 6.39 7.85
C GLN A 268 -17.12 6.15 6.42
N GLY A 269 -16.71 5.06 5.78
CA GLY A 269 -17.06 4.76 4.38
C GLY A 269 -16.36 5.65 3.35
N ARG A 270 -15.27 6.33 3.75
CA ARG A 270 -14.48 7.21 2.87
C ARG A 270 -13.17 6.53 2.50
N ASN A 271 -12.73 6.70 1.25
CA ASN A 271 -11.45 6.19 0.80
C ASN A 271 -10.42 7.34 0.72
N PRO A 272 -9.41 7.38 1.60
CA PRO A 272 -8.34 8.38 1.55
C PRO A 272 -7.27 8.08 0.49
N GLY A 273 -7.44 7.01 -0.29
CA GLY A 273 -6.46 6.59 -1.30
C GLY A 273 -5.11 6.22 -0.68
N VAL A 274 -4.04 6.60 -1.35
CA VAL A 274 -2.65 6.31 -0.92
C VAL A 274 -2.31 6.85 0.49
N GLN A 275 -3.04 7.86 0.95
CA GLN A 275 -2.84 8.44 2.29
C GLN A 275 -3.38 7.55 3.41
N GLY A 276 -4.28 6.60 3.09
CA GLY A 276 -4.72 5.56 4.02
C GLY A 276 -3.60 4.54 4.29
N ASP A 277 -2.93 4.06 3.26
CA ASP A 277 -1.77 3.17 3.41
C ASP A 277 -0.61 3.89 4.12
N LEU A 278 -0.46 5.20 3.90
CA LEU A 278 0.54 6.01 4.59
C LEU A 278 0.24 6.10 6.10
N TYR A 279 -1.03 6.25 6.49
CA TYR A 279 -1.43 6.21 7.90
C TYR A 279 -1.04 4.89 8.55
N SER A 280 -1.35 3.77 7.89
CA SER A 280 -0.99 2.43 8.36
C SER A 280 0.53 2.26 8.49
N LEU A 281 1.30 2.70 7.48
CA LEU A 281 2.77 2.68 7.51
C LEU A 281 3.32 3.55 8.65
N GLY A 282 2.76 4.73 8.89
CA GLY A 282 3.13 5.61 10.00
C GLY A 282 2.88 4.98 11.37
N THR A 283 1.74 4.29 11.52
CA THR A 283 1.39 3.55 12.73
C THR A 283 2.37 2.39 12.98
N ILE A 284 2.71 1.62 11.95
CA ILE A 284 3.72 0.54 12.03
C ILE A 284 5.09 1.10 12.37
N ALA A 285 5.49 2.21 11.73
CA ALA A 285 6.77 2.86 12.03
C ALA A 285 6.84 3.34 13.48
N TYR A 286 5.76 3.95 13.99
CA TYR A 286 5.68 4.34 15.39
C TYR A 286 5.83 3.13 16.33
N GLU A 287 5.11 2.03 16.05
CA GLU A 287 5.18 0.82 16.86
C GLU A 287 6.56 0.17 16.85
N LEU A 288 7.24 0.10 15.70
CA LEU A 288 8.60 -0.43 15.59
C LEU A 288 9.60 0.30 16.49
N PHE A 289 9.44 1.60 16.69
CA PHE A 289 10.34 2.40 17.53
C PHE A 289 9.92 2.54 18.97
N THR A 290 8.64 2.29 19.31
CA THR A 290 8.11 2.58 20.66
C THR A 290 7.46 1.39 21.34
N GLN A 291 7.18 0.30 20.63
CA GLN A 291 6.37 -0.84 21.10
C GLN A 291 4.96 -0.42 21.55
N ARG A 292 4.46 0.68 21.01
CA ARG A 292 3.17 1.29 21.36
C ARG A 292 2.47 1.80 20.12
N LEU A 293 1.18 2.08 20.26
CA LEU A 293 0.38 2.73 19.21
C LEU A 293 0.35 4.26 19.43
N PRO A 294 0.33 5.07 18.35
CA PRO A 294 0.43 6.52 18.42
C PRO A 294 -0.69 7.19 19.23
N TYR A 295 -1.87 6.60 19.24
CA TYR A 295 -3.03 7.06 20.02
C TYR A 295 -3.34 6.12 21.21
N GLY A 296 -2.59 5.02 21.35
CA GLY A 296 -2.84 3.98 22.35
C GLY A 296 -4.10 3.17 22.04
N ASP A 297 -4.49 2.32 22.99
CA ASP A 297 -5.57 1.33 22.81
C ASP A 297 -6.96 1.98 22.65
N ALA A 298 -7.12 3.22 23.11
CA ALA A 298 -8.39 3.96 23.01
C ALA A 298 -8.89 4.18 21.57
N ILE A 299 -8.03 4.01 20.57
CA ILE A 299 -8.43 4.09 19.16
C ILE A 299 -9.36 2.95 18.76
N GLU A 300 -9.24 1.78 19.39
CA GLU A 300 -10.06 0.60 19.09
C GLU A 300 -11.54 0.79 19.49
N ASP A 301 -11.79 1.63 20.49
CA ASP A 301 -13.14 1.95 20.96
C ASP A 301 -13.80 3.07 20.13
N CYS A 302 -13.06 3.71 19.21
CA CYS A 302 -13.56 4.81 18.42
C CYS A 302 -14.40 4.32 17.22
N THR A 303 -15.69 4.66 17.23
CA THR A 303 -16.63 4.33 16.14
C THR A 303 -17.18 5.57 15.42
N THR A 304 -16.91 6.77 15.95
CA THR A 304 -17.44 8.02 15.40
C THR A 304 -16.32 9.03 15.17
N SER A 305 -16.50 9.94 14.21
CA SER A 305 -15.55 11.02 13.93
C SER A 305 -15.24 11.84 15.20
N MET A 306 -16.27 12.15 16.00
CA MET A 306 -16.10 12.91 17.25
C MET A 306 -15.23 12.14 18.30
N ALA A 307 -15.26 10.80 18.29
CA ALA A 307 -14.40 10.01 19.19
C ALA A 307 -12.95 10.13 18.78
N TYR A 308 -12.65 10.09 17.47
CA TYR A 308 -11.30 10.29 16.94
C TYR A 308 -10.76 11.69 17.24
N ASP A 309 -11.59 12.74 17.18
CA ASP A 309 -11.19 14.14 17.47
C ASP A 309 -10.72 14.34 18.92
N ARG A 310 -11.14 13.47 19.84
CA ARG A 310 -10.72 13.48 21.24
C ARG A 310 -9.38 12.81 21.49
N LEU A 311 -8.94 11.95 20.60
CA LEU A 311 -7.66 11.28 20.73
C LEU A 311 -6.51 12.30 20.59
N ARG A 312 -5.44 12.06 21.34
CA ARG A 312 -4.23 12.89 21.28
C ARG A 312 -3.04 12.00 20.93
N TYR A 313 -2.27 12.45 19.98
CA TYR A 313 -1.02 11.82 19.63
C TYR A 313 -0.09 11.75 20.86
N LYS A 314 0.48 10.59 21.08
CA LYS A 314 1.45 10.36 22.15
C LYS A 314 2.83 10.45 21.54
N SER A 315 3.60 11.48 21.90
CA SER A 315 4.95 11.68 21.37
C SER A 315 5.80 10.41 21.55
N ALA A 316 6.42 9.94 20.47
CA ALA A 316 7.27 8.76 20.45
C ALA A 316 8.50 8.94 21.36
N SER A 317 9.01 10.17 21.48
CA SER A 317 10.14 10.52 22.33
C SER A 317 9.89 10.29 23.83
N LYS A 318 8.61 10.16 24.26
CA LYS A 318 8.26 9.79 25.63
C LYS A 318 8.57 8.32 25.96
N TYR A 319 8.49 7.46 24.95
CA TYR A 319 8.70 6.03 25.10
C TYR A 319 10.09 5.58 24.70
N ASN A 320 10.71 6.32 23.79
CA ASN A 320 12.07 6.07 23.34
C ASN A 320 12.83 7.39 23.22
N LEU A 321 13.69 7.66 24.20
CA LEU A 321 14.45 8.92 24.33
C LEU A 321 15.50 9.14 23.24
N ILE A 322 15.82 8.12 22.46
CA ILE A 322 16.75 8.22 21.33
C ILE A 322 16.08 8.92 20.12
N ILE A 323 14.74 8.91 20.06
CA ILE A 323 13.98 9.51 18.96
C ILE A 323 14.11 11.04 19.01
N PRO A 324 14.69 11.66 17.97
CA PRO A 324 14.79 13.11 17.90
C PRO A 324 13.45 13.76 17.58
N VAL A 325 13.27 15.01 17.93
CA VAL A 325 12.01 15.76 17.77
C VAL A 325 11.53 15.76 16.32
N TRP A 326 12.43 15.96 15.37
CA TRP A 326 12.04 15.98 13.95
C TRP A 326 11.50 14.64 13.45
N PHE A 327 12.03 13.51 13.96
CA PHE A 327 11.55 12.17 13.63
C PHE A 327 10.16 11.94 14.25
N ASP A 328 9.97 12.33 15.51
CA ASP A 328 8.66 12.26 16.19
C ASP A 328 7.59 13.09 15.45
N ARG A 329 7.95 14.29 14.97
CA ARG A 329 7.06 15.13 14.16
C ARG A 329 6.72 14.49 12.81
N ALA A 330 7.65 13.79 12.18
CA ALA A 330 7.38 13.05 10.96
C ALA A 330 6.37 11.91 11.21
N LEU A 331 6.53 11.17 12.30
CA LEU A 331 5.56 10.14 12.73
C LEU A 331 4.20 10.76 13.01
N GLU A 332 4.13 11.83 13.79
CA GLU A 332 2.88 12.54 14.09
C GLU A 332 2.15 12.97 12.82
N THR A 333 2.88 13.57 11.86
CA THR A 333 2.32 14.04 10.60
C THR A 333 1.74 12.90 9.78
N SER A 334 2.36 11.72 9.78
CA SER A 334 1.89 10.56 9.02
C SER A 334 0.56 9.99 9.51
N VAL A 335 0.28 10.11 10.83
CA VAL A 335 -0.91 9.52 11.47
C VAL A 335 -1.99 10.54 11.84
N LYS A 336 -1.92 11.78 11.37
CA LYS A 336 -2.97 12.77 11.59
C LYS A 336 -4.30 12.30 11.03
N PHE A 337 -5.41 12.59 11.73
CA PHE A 337 -6.75 12.22 11.27
C PHE A 337 -7.20 13.08 10.08
N ASN A 338 -6.80 14.35 10.04
CA ASN A 338 -7.04 15.21 8.90
C ASN A 338 -6.08 14.86 7.74
N VAL A 339 -6.61 14.29 6.66
CA VAL A 339 -5.86 13.87 5.47
C VAL A 339 -5.06 15.03 4.84
N GLN A 340 -5.60 16.25 4.88
CA GLN A 340 -4.93 17.44 4.30
C GLN A 340 -3.65 17.82 5.04
N GLU A 341 -3.51 17.39 6.28
CA GLU A 341 -2.33 17.65 7.11
C GLU A 341 -1.30 16.52 7.07
N ARG A 342 -1.60 15.40 6.39
CA ARG A 342 -0.68 14.28 6.18
C ARG A 342 0.26 14.54 5.02
N TYR A 343 1.30 13.72 4.92
CA TYR A 343 2.09 13.63 3.69
C TYR A 343 1.20 13.24 2.50
N ARG A 344 1.49 13.82 1.34
CA ARG A 344 0.77 13.50 0.10
C ARG A 344 1.22 12.19 -0.52
N ASN A 345 2.44 11.78 -0.23
CA ASN A 345 3.04 10.56 -0.77
C ASN A 345 4.02 9.94 0.23
N ILE A 346 4.28 8.65 0.07
CA ILE A 346 5.17 7.88 0.95
C ILE A 346 6.62 8.37 0.87
N ARG A 347 7.07 8.89 -0.29
CA ARG A 347 8.46 9.33 -0.48
C ARG A 347 8.83 10.46 0.46
N ASP A 348 7.95 11.44 0.63
CA ASP A 348 8.18 12.59 1.49
C ASP A 348 8.24 12.16 2.96
N PHE A 349 7.36 11.25 3.37
CA PHE A 349 7.40 10.64 4.72
C PHE A 349 8.74 9.93 4.98
N ILE A 350 9.18 9.04 4.10
CA ILE A 350 10.46 8.33 4.25
C ILE A 350 11.64 9.28 4.26
N LYS A 351 11.60 10.35 3.45
CA LYS A 351 12.63 11.41 3.45
C LYS A 351 12.74 12.08 4.81
N ASP A 352 11.61 12.44 5.42
CA ASP A 352 11.58 13.13 6.71
C ASP A 352 11.89 12.20 7.89
N LEU A 353 11.74 10.87 7.74
CA LEU A 353 12.26 9.89 8.69
C LEU A 353 13.79 9.72 8.60
N LYS A 354 14.40 9.99 7.44
CA LYS A 354 15.85 9.83 7.24
C LYS A 354 16.65 11.09 7.52
N TYR A 355 16.07 12.24 7.23
CA TYR A 355 16.76 13.50 7.26
C TYR A 355 15.98 14.54 8.06
N PRO A 356 16.64 15.31 8.93
CA PRO A 356 15.99 16.37 9.70
C PRO A 356 15.29 17.38 8.79
N ASN A 357 13.98 17.50 8.93
CA ASN A 357 13.21 18.53 8.25
C ASN A 357 13.33 19.86 9.03
N PRO A 358 13.85 20.95 8.42
CA PRO A 358 14.00 22.23 9.10
C PRO A 358 12.68 22.82 9.64
N GLU A 359 11.54 22.50 9.03
CA GLU A 359 10.24 22.97 9.50
C GLU A 359 9.87 22.35 10.85
N PHE A 360 10.21 21.09 11.06
CA PHE A 360 9.98 20.37 12.32
C PHE A 360 10.91 20.81 13.45
N LEU A 361 12.02 21.46 13.12
CA LEU A 361 12.97 21.99 14.10
C LEU A 361 12.61 23.40 14.59
N ARG A 362 11.76 24.15 13.86
CA ARG A 362 11.38 25.51 14.22
C ARG A 362 10.59 25.59 15.53
N ASP A 363 9.81 24.56 15.82
CA ASP A 363 8.95 24.47 17.02
C ASP A 363 9.58 23.67 18.15
N ASP A 364 10.88 23.31 18.07
CA ASP A 364 11.56 22.61 19.16
C ASP A 364 11.85 23.59 20.31
N PRO A 365 11.21 23.43 21.47
CA PRO A 365 11.48 24.29 22.63
C PRO A 365 12.96 24.28 23.07
N LYS A 366 13.72 23.20 22.76
CA LYS A 366 15.17 23.15 23.01
C LYS A 366 15.95 24.07 22.05
N VAL A 367 15.45 24.30 20.84
CA VAL A 367 16.07 25.21 19.86
C VAL A 367 15.78 26.67 20.21
N GLU A 368 14.62 26.98 20.80
CA GLU A 368 14.34 28.33 21.32
C GLU A 368 15.26 28.73 22.48
N TYR A 369 15.54 27.81 23.42
CA TYR A 369 16.49 28.06 24.50
C TYR A 369 17.93 28.30 23.99
N THR A 370 18.30 27.71 22.87
CA THR A 370 19.60 27.97 22.24
C THR A 370 19.63 29.24 21.41
N LYS A 371 18.47 29.80 21.03
CA LYS A 371 18.39 31.03 20.21
C LYS A 371 18.58 32.33 20.97
N SER A 372 18.51 32.30 22.30
CA SER A 372 18.74 33.53 23.09
C SER A 372 19.66 33.36 24.32
N PRO A 373 20.88 32.82 24.17
CA PRO A 373 21.82 32.80 25.27
C PRO A 373 22.08 34.21 25.78
N LEU A 374 21.94 35.21 24.90
CA LEU A 374 22.12 36.64 25.22
C LEU A 374 21.08 37.15 26.24
N LEU A 375 19.83 36.79 26.09
CA LEU A 375 18.74 37.17 27.02
C LEU A 375 18.92 36.50 28.41
N PHE A 376 19.38 35.26 28.45
CA PHE A 376 19.72 34.60 29.71
C PHE A 376 20.87 35.29 30.45
N TRP A 377 21.95 35.60 29.71
CA TRP A 377 23.11 36.31 30.28
C TRP A 377 22.78 37.75 30.66
N GLN A 378 21.93 38.44 29.91
CA GLN A 378 21.44 39.78 30.24
C GLN A 378 20.59 39.74 31.53
N GLY A 379 19.69 38.75 31.67
CA GLY A 379 18.90 38.55 32.91
C GLY A 379 19.78 38.24 34.12
N MET A 380 20.79 37.40 33.98
CA MET A 380 21.79 37.13 35.00
C MET A 380 22.58 38.36 35.39
N SER A 381 23.01 39.17 34.42
CA SER A 381 23.75 40.40 34.68
C SER A 381 22.91 41.42 35.48
N VAL A 382 21.65 41.62 35.10
CA VAL A 382 20.71 42.46 35.86
C VAL A 382 20.50 41.92 37.29
N PHE A 383 20.34 40.62 37.47
CA PHE A 383 20.21 40.01 38.76
C PHE A 383 21.45 40.30 39.67
N TRP A 384 22.64 40.14 39.14
CA TRP A 384 23.88 40.43 39.93
C TRP A 384 24.03 41.90 40.25
N VAL A 385 23.63 42.82 39.37
CA VAL A 385 23.66 44.28 39.65
C VAL A 385 22.67 44.60 40.77
N ILE A 386 21.49 44.04 40.77
CA ILE A 386 20.49 44.25 41.84
C ILE A 386 21.01 43.68 43.16
N MET A 387 21.58 42.47 43.18
CA MET A 387 22.17 41.86 44.36
C MET A 387 23.31 42.70 44.95
N LEU A 388 24.15 43.24 44.08
CA LEU A 388 25.24 44.12 44.49
C LEU A 388 24.69 45.40 45.15
N PHE A 389 23.66 46.00 44.57
CA PHE A 389 23.01 47.20 45.09
C PHE A 389 22.36 46.94 46.46
N VAL A 390 21.70 45.82 46.65
CA VAL A 390 21.11 45.39 47.92
C VAL A 390 22.22 45.17 48.98
N MET A 391 23.29 44.52 48.58
CA MET A 391 24.45 44.33 49.49
C MET A 391 25.08 45.63 49.95
N ILE A 392 25.28 46.60 49.05
CA ILE A 392 25.80 47.92 49.38
C ILE A 392 24.84 48.64 50.33
N MET A 393 23.53 48.62 50.12
CA MET A 393 22.55 49.21 51.01
C MET A 393 22.56 48.57 52.42
N LEU A 394 22.71 47.26 52.54
CA LEU A 394 22.78 46.54 53.81
C LEU A 394 24.09 46.89 54.56
N PHE A 395 25.18 47.10 53.91
CA PHE A 395 26.48 47.44 54.54
C PHE A 395 26.70 48.94 54.75
N SER A 396 25.94 49.84 54.06
CA SER A 396 26.01 51.29 54.29
C SER A 396 25.01 51.78 55.35
N GLY A 397 24.14 50.95 55.86
CA GLY A 397 23.14 51.28 56.88
C GLY A 397 23.48 50.76 58.28
N SER A 398 24.71 50.25 58.49
CA SER A 398 25.31 49.92 59.77
C SER A 398 26.54 50.85 59.95
#